data_50fe36d169f9c4a1ead6f44f6ddd3d30
#
_entry.id   50fe36d169f9c4a1ead6f44f6ddd3d30
#
_cell.length_a   1.000
_cell.length_b   1.000
_cell.length_c   1.000
_cell.angle_alpha   90.00
_cell.angle_beta   90.00
_cell.angle_gamma   90.00
#
_symmetry.space_group_name_H-M   'P 1'
#
loop_
_entity.id
_entity.type
_entity.pdbx_description
1 polymer ?
#
loop_
_entity_poly.entity_id
_entity_poly.type
_entity_poly.pdbx_seq_one_letter_code
_entity_poly.pdbx_strand_id
1 'polypeptide(L)'
;VFIWKPKEGASTHALIIPRSKHRPACYFEEGEKQMLVSPGALDMAGIIVTPREKDFLQITAEDIENIIREVGLPFDEANQIVENIQSQEP
;
A
#
# COMPACT_ATOMS: atom_id res chain seq x y z
N VAL A 1 -7.98 -0.48 3.65
CA VAL A 1 -8.75 0.35 4.59
C VAL A 1 -8.66 -0.25 5.99
N PHE A 2 -8.38 0.59 6.96
CA PHE A 2 -8.35 0.20 8.38
C PHE A 2 -9.47 0.96 9.09
N ILE A 3 -10.31 0.26 9.83
CA ILE A 3 -11.45 0.85 10.53
C ILE A 3 -11.36 0.44 12.00
N TRP A 4 -11.46 1.40 12.91
CA TRP A 4 -11.38 1.10 14.34
C TRP A 4 -12.13 2.14 15.18
N LYS A 5 -12.36 1.78 16.44
CA LYS A 5 -12.85 2.69 17.48
C LYS A 5 -11.81 2.74 18.60
N PRO A 6 -11.34 3.93 19.00
CA PRO A 6 -10.37 4.04 20.09
C PRO A 6 -10.91 3.51 21.43
N LYS A 7 -12.21 3.63 21.63
CA LYS A 7 -12.91 3.12 22.82
C LYS A 7 -14.39 2.96 22.50
N GLU A 8 -15.09 2.20 23.31
CA GLU A 8 -16.53 2.03 23.16
C GLU A 8 -17.25 3.38 23.31
N GLY A 9 -18.23 3.62 22.47
CA GLY A 9 -18.97 4.88 22.43
C GLY A 9 -18.28 6.02 21.71
N ALA A 10 -17.02 5.84 21.29
CA ALA A 10 -16.30 6.83 20.50
C ALA A 10 -16.69 6.75 19.02
N SER A 11 -16.34 7.80 18.26
CA SER A 11 -16.52 7.80 16.82
C SER A 11 -15.68 6.73 16.16
N THR A 12 -16.18 6.14 15.08
CA THR A 12 -15.43 5.22 14.25
C THR A 12 -14.41 5.99 13.42
N HIS A 13 -13.17 5.50 13.41
CA HIS A 13 -12.09 6.05 12.59
C HIS A 13 -11.82 5.14 11.41
N ALA A 14 -11.46 5.71 10.29
CA ALA A 14 -11.06 4.97 9.11
C ALA A 14 -9.77 5.57 8.53
N LEU A 15 -8.80 4.71 8.25
CA LEU A 15 -7.60 5.07 7.51
C LEU A 15 -7.70 4.45 6.12
N ILE A 16 -7.71 5.29 5.10
CA ILE A 16 -7.79 4.86 3.71
C ILE A 16 -6.46 5.16 3.05
N ILE A 17 -5.81 4.12 2.53
CA ILE A 17 -4.57 4.24 1.78
C ILE A 17 -4.87 3.95 0.32
N PRO A 18 -5.09 4.99 -0.51
CA PRO A 18 -5.40 4.79 -1.93
C PRO A 18 -4.17 4.27 -2.68
N ARG A 19 -4.41 3.47 -3.72
CA ARG A 19 -3.36 2.83 -4.49
C ARG A 19 -3.56 3.07 -5.97
N SER A 20 -2.44 3.18 -6.71
CA SER A 20 -2.46 3.31 -8.17
C SER A 20 -2.46 1.95 -8.87
N LYS A 21 -1.88 0.92 -8.24
CA LYS A 21 -1.74 -0.42 -8.80
C LYS A 21 -2.01 -1.48 -7.76
N HIS A 22 -2.56 -2.60 -8.20
CA HIS A 22 -2.76 -3.77 -7.34
C HIS A 22 -1.44 -4.51 -7.07
N ARG A 23 -0.58 -4.61 -8.08
CA ARG A 23 0.71 -5.31 -7.99
C ARG A 23 1.82 -4.50 -8.66
N PRO A 24 3.06 -4.54 -8.12
CA PRO A 24 4.18 -3.86 -8.73
C PRO A 24 4.66 -4.58 -9.99
N ALA A 25 5.42 -3.87 -10.83
CA ALA A 25 5.93 -4.42 -12.08
C ALA A 25 6.80 -5.67 -11.86
N CYS A 26 7.55 -5.74 -10.75
CA CYS A 26 8.41 -6.89 -10.47
C CYS A 26 7.63 -8.20 -10.30
N TYR A 27 6.34 -8.13 -9.97
CA TYR A 27 5.48 -9.32 -9.89
C TYR A 27 5.34 -10.01 -11.25
N PHE A 28 5.34 -9.22 -12.33
CA PHE A 28 5.13 -9.71 -13.70
C PHE A 28 6.42 -9.92 -14.48
N GLU A 29 7.59 -9.66 -13.88
CA GLU A 29 8.88 -9.95 -14.51
C GLU A 29 9.09 -11.45 -14.66
N GLU A 30 10.05 -11.83 -15.51
CA GLU A 30 10.38 -13.24 -15.74
C GLU A 30 11.74 -13.59 -15.13
N GLY A 31 11.88 -14.87 -14.75
CA GLY A 31 13.15 -15.42 -14.26
C GLY A 31 13.62 -14.78 -12.97
N GLU A 32 14.91 -14.47 -12.90
CA GLU A 32 15.55 -13.94 -11.71
C GLU A 32 15.06 -12.56 -11.29
N LYS A 33 14.48 -11.81 -12.22
CA LYS A 33 13.98 -10.46 -11.95
C LYS A 33 12.60 -10.47 -11.30
N GLN A 34 11.88 -11.58 -11.39
CA GLN A 34 10.56 -11.69 -10.81
C GLN A 34 10.63 -11.70 -9.28
N MET A 35 9.75 -10.93 -8.66
CA MET A 35 9.59 -10.91 -7.21
C MET A 35 8.10 -10.99 -6.91
N LEU A 36 7.67 -12.06 -6.24
CA LEU A 36 6.26 -12.29 -5.93
C LEU A 36 5.85 -11.49 -4.69
N VAL A 37 5.71 -10.19 -4.86
CA VAL A 37 5.22 -9.29 -3.82
C VAL A 37 3.91 -8.68 -4.33
N SER A 38 2.84 -8.88 -3.56
CA SER A 38 1.52 -8.34 -3.90
C SER A 38 0.98 -7.61 -2.67
N PRO A 39 1.40 -6.35 -2.46
CA PRO A 39 1.05 -5.62 -1.25
C PRO A 39 -0.45 -5.46 -1.08
N GLY A 40 -0.95 -5.84 0.09
CA GLY A 40 -2.34 -5.65 0.50
C GLY A 40 -2.41 -4.76 1.73
N ALA A 41 -3.53 -4.84 2.45
CA ALA A 41 -3.73 -4.02 3.65
C ALA A 41 -2.65 -4.26 4.71
N LEU A 42 -2.25 -5.52 4.91
CA LEU A 42 -1.23 -5.88 5.90
C LEU A 42 0.12 -5.27 5.54
N ASP A 43 0.50 -5.32 4.27
CA ASP A 43 1.76 -4.76 3.78
C ASP A 43 1.79 -3.25 3.93
N MET A 44 0.68 -2.58 3.66
CA MET A 44 0.57 -1.14 3.84
C MET A 44 0.63 -0.73 5.32
N ALA A 45 0.36 -1.66 6.23
CA ALA A 45 0.52 -1.45 7.68
C ALA A 45 1.93 -1.77 8.17
N GLY A 46 2.84 -2.23 7.30
CA GLY A 46 4.25 -2.40 7.62
C GLY A 46 4.76 -3.84 7.66
N ILE A 47 3.94 -4.83 7.30
CA ILE A 47 4.34 -6.23 7.28
C ILE A 47 4.35 -6.73 5.83
N ILE A 48 5.54 -6.89 5.27
CA ILE A 48 5.72 -7.33 3.88
C ILE A 48 5.80 -8.86 3.84
N VAL A 49 4.96 -9.46 3.00
CA VAL A 49 4.93 -10.91 2.80
C VAL A 49 5.60 -11.25 1.48
N THR A 50 6.63 -12.11 1.55
CA THR A 50 7.32 -12.66 0.38
C THR A 50 7.13 -14.17 0.41
N PRO A 51 6.19 -14.73 -0.36
CA PRO A 51 5.83 -16.15 -0.26
C PRO A 51 6.90 -17.11 -0.72
N ARG A 52 7.92 -16.65 -1.49
CA ARG A 52 9.03 -17.49 -1.91
C ARG A 52 10.28 -17.17 -1.10
N GLU A 53 11.02 -18.21 -0.68
CA GLU A 53 12.28 -18.04 0.05
C GLU A 53 13.28 -17.20 -0.74
N LYS A 54 13.38 -17.40 -2.05
CA LYS A 54 14.25 -16.62 -2.92
C LYS A 54 14.01 -15.11 -2.76
N ASP A 55 12.76 -14.69 -2.78
CA ASP A 55 12.41 -13.28 -2.68
C ASP A 55 12.69 -12.75 -1.27
N PHE A 56 12.39 -13.54 -0.25
CA PHE A 56 12.67 -13.19 1.14
C PHE A 56 14.17 -12.93 1.37
N LEU A 57 15.02 -13.75 0.78
CA LEU A 57 16.48 -13.63 0.95
C LEU A 57 17.08 -12.49 0.13
N GLN A 58 16.44 -12.09 -0.96
CA GLN A 58 16.97 -11.10 -1.90
C GLN A 58 16.37 -9.70 -1.73
N ILE A 59 15.19 -9.57 -1.14
CA ILE A 59 14.52 -8.28 -1.02
C ILE A 59 15.32 -7.34 -0.11
N THR A 60 15.47 -6.10 -0.56
CA THR A 60 16.18 -5.06 0.19
C THR A 60 15.19 -3.99 0.68
N ALA A 61 15.65 -3.15 1.61
CA ALA A 61 14.85 -2.01 2.06
C ALA A 61 14.51 -1.07 0.90
N GLU A 62 15.45 -0.90 -0.04
CA GLU A 62 15.22 -0.09 -1.24
C GLU A 62 14.14 -0.70 -2.12
N ASP A 63 14.17 -2.02 -2.31
CA ASP A 63 13.12 -2.73 -3.07
C ASP A 63 11.74 -2.50 -2.47
N ILE A 64 11.64 -2.62 -1.15
CA ILE A 64 10.38 -2.40 -0.42
C ILE A 64 9.89 -0.97 -0.62
N GLU A 65 10.78 -0.01 -0.46
CA GLU A 65 10.45 1.41 -0.66
C GLU A 65 9.93 1.67 -2.08
N ASN A 66 10.61 1.13 -3.08
CA ASN A 66 10.22 1.29 -4.48
C ASN A 66 8.88 0.63 -4.78
N ILE A 67 8.63 -0.57 -4.23
CA ILE A 67 7.36 -1.28 -4.40
C ILE A 67 6.21 -0.48 -3.80
N ILE A 68 6.36 -0.01 -2.57
CA ILE A 68 5.32 0.77 -1.90
C ILE A 68 5.06 2.08 -2.66
N ARG A 69 6.11 2.73 -3.14
CA ARG A 69 5.97 3.96 -3.93
C ARG A 69 5.25 3.69 -5.26
N GLU A 70 5.55 2.58 -5.91
CA GLU A 70 4.94 2.22 -7.19
C GLU A 70 3.45 1.92 -7.05
N VAL A 71 3.05 1.14 -6.03
CA VAL A 71 1.64 0.76 -5.84
C VAL A 71 0.83 1.84 -5.14
N GLY A 72 1.48 2.76 -4.46
CA GLY A 72 0.84 3.88 -3.79
C GLY A 72 0.31 4.92 -4.77
N LEU A 73 -0.53 5.82 -4.26
CA LEU A 73 -1.01 6.93 -5.06
C LEU A 73 -0.02 8.09 -4.96
N PRO A 74 0.33 8.78 -6.08
CA PRO A 74 1.16 9.97 -6.02
C PRO A 74 0.56 11.03 -5.11
N PHE A 75 1.41 11.80 -4.43
CA PHE A 75 0.99 12.80 -3.45
C PHE A 75 -0.02 13.81 -4.03
N ASP A 76 0.20 14.27 -5.25
CA ASP A 76 -0.68 15.23 -5.92
C ASP A 76 -2.08 14.66 -6.13
N GLU A 77 -2.18 13.41 -6.55
CA GLU A 77 -3.46 12.74 -6.74
C GLU A 77 -4.18 12.50 -5.41
N ALA A 78 -3.43 12.13 -4.36
CA ALA A 78 -3.99 11.96 -3.03
C ALA A 78 -4.55 13.27 -2.50
N ASN A 79 -3.83 14.38 -2.67
CA ASN A 79 -4.29 15.71 -2.28
C ASN A 79 -5.55 16.12 -3.04
N GLN A 80 -5.64 15.78 -4.33
CA GLN A 80 -6.82 16.09 -5.13
C GLN A 80 -8.07 15.40 -4.56
N ILE A 81 -7.92 14.15 -4.13
CA ILE A 81 -9.02 13.42 -3.49
C ILE A 81 -9.45 14.10 -2.19
N VAL A 82 -8.50 14.50 -1.36
CA VAL A 82 -8.79 15.19 -0.09
C VAL A 82 -9.53 16.50 -0.35
N GLU A 83 -9.07 17.29 -1.31
CA GLU A 83 -9.72 18.56 -1.68
C GLU A 83 -11.15 18.33 -2.17
N ASN A 84 -11.37 17.30 -3.00
CA ASN A 84 -12.69 16.98 -3.50
C ASN A 84 -13.65 16.59 -2.37
N ILE A 85 -13.17 15.82 -1.38
CA ILE A 85 -13.96 15.43 -0.22
C ILE A 85 -14.32 16.65 0.60
N GLN A 86 -13.36 17.52 0.88
CA GLN A 86 -13.57 18.74 1.67
C GLN A 86 -14.55 19.72 1.00
N SER A 87 -14.52 19.81 -0.32
CA SER A 87 -15.42 20.69 -1.07
C SER A 87 -16.88 20.20 -1.05
N GLN A 88 -17.13 18.94 -0.71
CA GLN A 88 -18.47 18.35 -0.64
C GLN A 88 -19.08 18.44 0.76
N GLU A 89 -18.32 18.85 1.76
CA GLU A 89 -18.84 19.02 3.11
C GLU A 89 -19.74 20.27 3.17
N PRO A 90 -20.91 20.17 3.85
CA PRO A 90 -21.83 21.31 4.02
C PRO A 90 -21.27 22.39 4.96
#